data_4887959ff34374ae7db65202e242b414
#
_entry.id   4887959ff34374ae7db65202e242b414
#
_cell.length_a   1.000
_cell.length_b   1.000
_cell.length_c   1.000
_cell.angle_alpha   90.00
_cell.angle_beta   90.00
_cell.angle_gamma   90.00
#
_symmetry.space_group_name_H-M   'P 1'
#
loop_
_entity.id
_entity.type
_entity.pdbx_description
1 polymer ?
#
loop_
_entity_poly.entity_id
_entity_poly.type
_entity_poly.pdbx_seq_one_letter_code
_entity_poly.pdbx_strand_id
1 'polypeptide(L)'
;MPSDRTYQYFAFISFQNADAREAVRLQHAIERYRLPAVLCRHDRSIPRHIRPLYCYINDMHAGEEMMQELKQRMEQSRYLIVVCSPHSANSVYVNSGIDYFVSLGRRDSIIPVIVEGVPYSGDPATECFPEALRRHFPKHAD
;
A
#
# COMPACT_ATOMS: atom_id res chain seq x y z
N MET A 1 -23.54 -3.77 2.41
CA MET A 1 -22.23 -4.07 2.99
C MET A 1 -21.12 -3.88 1.97
N PRO A 2 -20.05 -3.26 2.41
CA PRO A 2 -18.91 -3.07 1.52
C PRO A 2 -18.35 -4.37 0.96
N SER A 3 -18.61 -5.48 1.65
CA SER A 3 -18.11 -6.79 1.23
C SER A 3 -18.54 -7.19 -0.18
N ASP A 4 -19.65 -6.61 -0.66
CA ASP A 4 -20.15 -6.93 -1.99
C ASP A 4 -19.50 -6.08 -3.08
N ARG A 5 -18.67 -5.12 -2.68
CA ARG A 5 -18.05 -4.23 -3.64
C ARG A 5 -16.98 -4.97 -4.43
N THR A 6 -17.06 -4.85 -5.74
CA THR A 6 -16.07 -5.46 -6.63
C THR A 6 -14.93 -4.48 -6.85
N TYR A 7 -13.71 -4.95 -6.61
CA TYR A 7 -12.51 -4.17 -6.84
C TYR A 7 -11.77 -4.70 -8.06
N GLN A 8 -11.20 -3.78 -8.85
CA GLN A 8 -10.41 -4.18 -10.00
C GLN A 8 -9.04 -4.68 -9.63
N TYR A 9 -8.49 -4.17 -8.51
CA TYR A 9 -7.17 -4.55 -8.04
C TYR A 9 -7.27 -5.08 -6.63
N PHE A 10 -6.48 -6.10 -6.33
CA PHE A 10 -6.43 -6.60 -4.97
C PHE A 10 -5.79 -5.58 -4.04
N ALA A 11 -4.76 -4.88 -4.52
CA ALA A 11 -4.10 -3.83 -3.75
C ALA A 11 -3.41 -2.84 -4.66
N PHE A 12 -3.22 -1.65 -4.13
CA PHE A 12 -2.43 -0.59 -4.74
C PHE A 12 -1.14 -0.48 -3.94
N ILE A 13 0.00 -0.57 -4.63
CA ILE A 13 1.31 -0.47 -3.96
C ILE A 13 1.79 0.98 -4.06
N SER A 14 1.88 1.65 -2.92
CA SER A 14 2.36 3.02 -2.83
C SER A 14 3.81 3.02 -2.37
N PHE A 15 4.68 3.68 -3.11
CA PHE A 15 6.10 3.67 -2.84
C PHE A 15 6.77 4.93 -3.36
N GLN A 16 7.95 5.26 -2.80
CA GLN A 16 8.79 6.33 -3.32
C GLN A 16 9.68 5.74 -4.42
N ASN A 17 9.99 6.53 -5.43
CA ASN A 17 10.78 6.06 -6.57
C ASN A 17 12.09 5.36 -6.18
N ALA A 18 12.72 5.82 -5.10
CA ALA A 18 13.94 5.18 -4.62
C ALA A 18 13.72 3.72 -4.22
N ASP A 19 12.47 3.36 -3.90
CA ASP A 19 12.13 2.00 -3.49
C ASP A 19 11.45 1.21 -4.61
N ALA A 20 11.54 1.68 -5.86
CA ALA A 20 10.85 1.04 -6.97
C ALA A 20 11.23 -0.44 -7.15
N ARG A 21 12.50 -0.77 -6.93
CA ARG A 21 12.96 -2.15 -7.06
C ARG A 21 12.27 -3.05 -6.05
N GLU A 22 12.19 -2.61 -4.80
CA GLU A 22 11.53 -3.35 -3.75
C GLU A 22 10.03 -3.49 -4.02
N ALA A 23 9.41 -2.43 -4.53
CA ALA A 23 7.99 -2.45 -4.84
C ALA A 23 7.68 -3.47 -5.95
N VAL A 24 8.49 -3.51 -7.00
CA VAL A 24 8.29 -4.45 -8.10
C VAL A 24 8.52 -5.89 -7.63
N ARG A 25 9.54 -6.11 -6.82
CA ARG A 25 9.80 -7.43 -6.26
C ARG A 25 8.63 -7.90 -5.39
N LEU A 26 8.11 -6.99 -4.58
CA LEU A 26 6.96 -7.31 -3.73
C LEU A 26 5.75 -7.66 -4.57
N GLN A 27 5.48 -6.89 -5.62
CA GLN A 27 4.36 -7.16 -6.52
C GLN A 27 4.47 -8.56 -7.11
N HIS A 28 5.64 -8.88 -7.67
CA HIS A 28 5.83 -10.19 -8.29
C HIS A 28 5.71 -11.32 -7.28
N ALA A 29 6.27 -11.13 -6.10
CA ALA A 29 6.22 -12.16 -5.06
C ALA A 29 4.79 -12.45 -4.63
N ILE A 30 4.00 -11.40 -4.43
CA ILE A 30 2.61 -11.57 -4.01
C ILE A 30 1.79 -12.20 -5.13
N GLU A 31 1.96 -11.71 -6.37
CA GLU A 31 1.13 -12.20 -7.47
C GLU A 31 1.43 -13.64 -7.86
N ARG A 32 2.65 -14.11 -7.59
CA ARG A 32 3.01 -15.49 -7.88
C ARG A 32 2.69 -16.46 -6.73
N TYR A 33 2.45 -15.92 -5.55
CA TYR A 33 2.17 -16.77 -4.40
C TYR A 33 0.82 -17.46 -4.57
N ARG A 34 0.80 -18.77 -4.31
CA ARG A 34 -0.43 -19.54 -4.34
C ARG A 34 -0.86 -19.82 -2.91
N LEU A 35 -2.07 -19.40 -2.59
CA LEU A 35 -2.61 -19.72 -1.28
C LEU A 35 -2.88 -21.22 -1.17
N PRO A 36 -2.72 -21.79 0.03
CA PRO A 36 -2.97 -23.22 0.22
C PRO A 36 -4.38 -23.60 -0.22
N ALA A 37 -4.50 -24.72 -0.93
CA ALA A 37 -5.78 -25.18 -1.43
C ALA A 37 -6.79 -25.41 -0.31
N VAL A 38 -6.32 -25.77 0.88
CA VAL A 38 -7.20 -26.01 2.00
C VAL A 38 -7.96 -24.76 2.41
N LEU A 39 -7.30 -23.61 2.34
CA LEU A 39 -7.99 -22.34 2.66
C LEU A 39 -9.08 -22.03 1.65
N CYS A 40 -8.80 -22.27 0.37
CA CYS A 40 -9.77 -21.99 -0.69
C CYS A 40 -10.95 -22.96 -0.64
N ARG A 41 -10.74 -24.18 -0.16
CA ARG A 41 -11.81 -25.14 0.01
C ARG A 41 -12.74 -24.79 1.17
N HIS A 42 -12.16 -24.23 2.26
CA HIS A 42 -12.95 -23.82 3.41
C HIS A 42 -13.76 -22.56 3.13
N ASP A 43 -13.21 -21.66 2.34
CA ASP A 43 -13.88 -20.42 2.01
C ASP A 43 -13.63 -20.10 0.55
N ARG A 44 -14.66 -20.27 -0.26
CA ARG A 44 -14.56 -20.08 -1.72
C ARG A 44 -14.33 -18.63 -2.11
N SER A 45 -14.53 -17.70 -1.19
CA SER A 45 -14.22 -16.30 -1.48
C SER A 45 -12.72 -16.02 -1.47
N ILE A 46 -11.90 -16.95 -0.97
CA ILE A 46 -10.45 -16.81 -0.92
C ILE A 46 -9.86 -17.27 -2.25
N PRO A 47 -9.21 -16.36 -3.01
CA PRO A 47 -8.62 -16.74 -4.29
C PRO A 47 -7.30 -17.49 -4.06
N ARG A 48 -6.92 -18.32 -5.05
CA ARG A 48 -5.64 -19.02 -5.01
C ARG A 48 -4.47 -18.05 -5.20
N HIS A 49 -4.71 -16.95 -5.92
CA HIS A 49 -3.69 -15.95 -6.19
C HIS A 49 -4.20 -14.58 -5.78
N ILE A 50 -3.28 -13.77 -5.26
CA ILE A 50 -3.58 -12.40 -4.88
C ILE A 50 -3.12 -11.51 -6.02
N ARG A 51 -4.01 -11.22 -6.95
CA ARG A 51 -3.71 -10.41 -8.14
C ARG A 51 -5.00 -9.96 -8.82
N PRO A 52 -4.94 -8.88 -9.63
CA PRO A 52 -3.76 -8.10 -9.92
C PRO A 52 -3.47 -7.07 -8.85
N LEU A 53 -2.21 -6.67 -8.74
CA LEU A 53 -1.80 -5.54 -7.92
C LEU A 53 -1.49 -4.38 -8.86
N TYR A 54 -1.80 -3.16 -8.42
CA TYR A 54 -1.45 -1.97 -9.17
C TYR A 54 -0.16 -1.39 -8.60
N CYS A 55 0.86 -1.32 -9.44
CA CYS A 55 2.16 -0.78 -9.06
C CYS A 55 2.59 0.17 -10.16
N TYR A 56 2.47 1.46 -9.90
CA TYR A 56 2.75 2.46 -10.92
C TYR A 56 4.19 2.97 -10.77
N ILE A 57 5.01 2.68 -11.78
CA ILE A 57 6.37 3.18 -11.85
C ILE A 57 6.36 4.33 -12.82
N ASN A 58 6.68 5.52 -12.32
CA ASN A 58 6.65 6.71 -13.15
C ASN A 58 7.93 7.49 -13.01
N ASP A 59 8.62 7.62 -14.13
CA ASP A 59 9.81 8.43 -14.22
C ASP A 59 9.49 9.89 -14.51
N MET A 60 8.22 10.17 -14.77
CA MET A 60 7.79 11.47 -15.22
C MET A 60 7.29 12.31 -14.04
N HIS A 61 7.00 13.55 -14.32
CA HIS A 61 6.46 14.46 -13.32
C HIS A 61 5.05 14.08 -12.97
N ALA A 62 4.72 14.18 -11.69
CA ALA A 62 3.36 13.97 -11.25
C ALA A 62 2.56 15.24 -11.54
N GLY A 63 1.66 15.18 -12.53
CA GLY A 63 0.73 16.26 -12.78
C GLY A 63 -0.60 15.98 -12.11
N GLU A 64 -1.50 16.96 -12.20
CA GLU A 64 -2.83 16.80 -11.61
C GLU A 64 -3.58 15.63 -12.24
N GLU A 65 -3.45 15.46 -13.55
CA GLU A 65 -4.13 14.37 -14.23
C GLU A 65 -3.66 13.03 -13.71
N MET A 66 -2.36 12.89 -13.48
CA MET A 66 -1.81 11.66 -12.95
C MET A 66 -2.31 11.41 -11.53
N MET A 67 -2.35 12.46 -10.71
CA MET A 67 -2.85 12.30 -9.35
C MET A 67 -4.31 11.86 -9.34
N GLN A 68 -5.11 12.38 -10.25
CA GLN A 68 -6.50 11.96 -10.37
C GLN A 68 -6.60 10.49 -10.76
N GLU A 69 -5.78 10.06 -11.71
CA GLU A 69 -5.78 8.67 -12.12
C GLU A 69 -5.36 7.75 -10.97
N LEU A 70 -4.32 8.13 -10.23
CA LEU A 70 -3.87 7.33 -9.10
C LEU A 70 -4.93 7.22 -8.01
N LYS A 71 -5.68 8.31 -7.78
CA LYS A 71 -6.78 8.27 -6.84
C LYS A 71 -7.85 7.29 -7.30
N GLN A 72 -8.16 7.26 -8.59
CA GLN A 72 -9.12 6.30 -9.12
C GLN A 72 -8.64 4.87 -8.93
N ARG A 73 -7.36 4.62 -9.15
CA ARG A 73 -6.80 3.28 -8.95
C ARG A 73 -6.86 2.87 -7.48
N MET A 74 -6.64 3.82 -6.57
CA MET A 74 -6.80 3.53 -5.14
C MET A 74 -8.23 3.17 -4.79
N GLU A 75 -9.20 3.90 -5.36
CA GLU A 75 -10.61 3.60 -5.13
C GLU A 75 -10.96 2.20 -5.63
N GLN A 76 -10.33 1.77 -6.71
CA GLN A 76 -10.57 0.46 -7.32
C GLN A 76 -9.78 -0.66 -6.66
N SER A 77 -8.97 -0.35 -5.68
CA SER A 77 -8.13 -1.32 -4.98
C SER A 77 -8.70 -1.64 -3.61
N ARG A 78 -8.68 -2.92 -3.26
CA ARG A 78 -9.20 -3.35 -1.98
C ARG A 78 -8.31 -2.93 -0.82
N TYR A 79 -6.99 -3.03 -1.02
CA TYR A 79 -6.01 -2.70 0.01
C TYR A 79 -5.02 -1.67 -0.51
N LEU A 80 -4.42 -0.94 0.41
CA LEU A 80 -3.29 -0.06 0.11
C LEU A 80 -2.06 -0.65 0.79
N ILE A 81 -1.08 -1.06 0.00
CA ILE A 81 0.21 -1.54 0.51
C ILE A 81 1.17 -0.37 0.46
N VAL A 82 1.73 -0.01 1.60
CA VAL A 82 2.67 1.10 1.70
C VAL A 82 4.07 0.54 1.91
N VAL A 83 4.96 0.79 0.95
CA VAL A 83 6.36 0.38 1.08
C VAL A 83 7.06 1.41 1.97
N CYS A 84 7.50 0.96 3.13
CA CYS A 84 8.03 1.84 4.17
C CYS A 84 9.54 1.81 4.18
N SER A 85 10.14 2.99 4.11
CA SER A 85 11.59 3.19 4.17
C SER A 85 11.85 4.62 4.58
N PRO A 86 13.08 4.98 4.91
CA PRO A 86 13.39 6.41 5.16
C PRO A 86 13.09 7.28 3.94
N HIS A 87 13.09 6.71 2.75
CA HIS A 87 12.74 7.47 1.54
C HIS A 87 11.26 7.81 1.50
N SER A 88 10.41 6.85 1.84
CA SER A 88 8.96 7.06 1.79
C SER A 88 8.44 7.87 2.97
N ALA A 89 9.18 7.89 4.07
CA ALA A 89 8.72 8.55 5.30
C ALA A 89 8.39 10.03 5.06
N ASN A 90 9.15 10.69 4.20
CA ASN A 90 8.96 12.12 3.92
C ASN A 90 8.40 12.37 2.53
N SER A 91 7.93 11.34 1.86
CA SER A 91 7.40 11.49 0.50
C SER A 91 6.02 12.13 0.53
N VAL A 92 5.89 13.26 -0.14
CA VAL A 92 4.58 13.92 -0.26
C VAL A 92 3.58 12.98 -0.94
N TYR A 93 4.05 12.30 -1.99
CA TYR A 93 3.19 11.38 -2.74
C TYR A 93 2.66 10.25 -1.87
N VAL A 94 3.55 9.59 -1.12
CA VAL A 94 3.15 8.46 -0.29
C VAL A 94 2.22 8.92 0.83
N ASN A 95 2.55 10.03 1.48
CA ASN A 95 1.72 10.55 2.56
C ASN A 95 0.35 10.98 2.06
N SER A 96 0.30 11.65 0.91
CA SER A 96 -0.98 12.07 0.33
C SER A 96 -1.87 10.87 -0.01
N GLY A 97 -1.26 9.79 -0.51
CA GLY A 97 -2.01 8.58 -0.83
C GLY A 97 -2.61 7.94 0.41
N ILE A 98 -1.86 7.91 1.51
CA ILE A 98 -2.38 7.37 2.76
C ILE A 98 -3.57 8.19 3.24
N ASP A 99 -3.42 9.52 3.25
CA ASP A 99 -4.52 10.39 3.67
C ASP A 99 -5.75 10.20 2.80
N TYR A 100 -5.55 10.06 1.50
CA TYR A 100 -6.67 9.86 0.59
C TYR A 100 -7.38 8.55 0.87
N PHE A 101 -6.62 7.46 1.05
CA PHE A 101 -7.20 6.16 1.28
C PHE A 101 -8.00 6.13 2.60
N VAL A 102 -7.47 6.80 3.62
CA VAL A 102 -8.19 6.94 4.88
C VAL A 102 -9.48 7.70 4.68
N SER A 103 -9.46 8.74 3.83
CA SER A 103 -10.66 9.52 3.57
C SER A 103 -11.76 8.72 2.88
N LEU A 104 -11.39 7.60 2.25
CA LEU A 104 -12.38 6.71 1.65
C LEU A 104 -13.06 5.79 2.67
N GLY A 105 -12.69 5.91 3.94
CA GLY A 105 -13.22 5.05 4.99
C GLY A 105 -12.55 3.69 5.06
N ARG A 106 -11.34 3.58 4.50
CA ARG A 106 -10.65 2.28 4.42
C ARG A 106 -9.37 2.23 5.22
N ARG A 107 -9.35 2.93 6.35
CA ARG A 107 -8.17 2.98 7.20
C ARG A 107 -7.65 1.58 7.57
N ASP A 108 -8.55 0.65 7.84
CA ASP A 108 -8.16 -0.69 8.29
C ASP A 108 -7.68 -1.58 7.16
N SER A 109 -7.69 -1.09 5.93
CA SER A 109 -7.22 -1.84 4.77
C SER A 109 -5.85 -1.39 4.30
N ILE A 110 -5.11 -0.67 5.13
CA ILE A 110 -3.75 -0.23 4.84
C ILE A 110 -2.77 -1.24 5.42
N ILE A 111 -1.85 -1.72 4.58
CA ILE A 111 -0.85 -2.71 4.97
C ILE A 111 0.54 -2.11 4.77
N PRO A 112 1.24 -1.78 5.86
CA PRO A 112 2.62 -1.29 5.72
C PRO A 112 3.59 -2.46 5.56
N VAL A 113 4.56 -2.31 4.66
CA VAL A 113 5.62 -3.30 4.45
C VAL A 113 6.95 -2.59 4.62
N ILE A 114 7.68 -2.98 5.64
CA ILE A 114 8.96 -2.32 5.96
C ILE A 114 10.06 -2.97 5.16
N VAL A 115 10.72 -2.19 4.29
CA VAL A 115 11.86 -2.66 3.51
C VAL A 115 13.18 -2.14 4.06
N GLU A 116 13.14 -1.06 4.81
CA GLU A 116 14.33 -0.48 5.43
C GLU A 116 13.90 0.45 6.56
N GLY A 117 14.72 0.55 7.59
CA GLY A 117 14.48 1.50 8.67
C GLY A 117 13.72 0.93 9.85
N VAL A 118 13.33 1.78 10.77
CA VAL A 118 12.69 1.41 12.02
C VAL A 118 11.42 2.24 12.21
N PRO A 119 10.28 1.59 12.42
CA PRO A 119 9.03 2.35 12.65
C PRO A 119 9.05 3.02 14.02
N TYR A 120 8.54 4.24 14.06
CA TYR A 120 8.46 5.07 15.29
C TYR A 120 9.82 5.25 15.94
N SER A 121 10.87 5.36 15.11
CA SER A 121 12.22 5.49 15.68
C SER A 121 12.48 6.85 16.30
N GLY A 122 11.77 7.88 15.84
CA GLY A 122 12.03 9.24 16.29
C GLY A 122 13.27 9.87 15.70
N ASP A 123 13.98 9.15 14.85
CA ASP A 123 15.20 9.61 14.20
C ASP A 123 14.93 9.74 12.70
N PRO A 124 15.05 10.95 12.12
CA PRO A 124 14.77 11.12 10.69
C PRO A 124 15.61 10.23 9.79
N ALA A 125 16.80 9.83 10.23
CA ALA A 125 17.66 8.99 9.41
C ALA A 125 17.16 7.55 9.30
N THR A 126 16.42 7.07 10.28
CA THR A 126 15.97 5.67 10.33
C THR A 126 14.47 5.52 10.30
N GLU A 127 13.70 6.60 10.54
CA GLU A 127 12.24 6.49 10.56
C GLU A 127 11.71 6.04 9.20
N CYS A 128 11.00 4.94 9.18
CA CYS A 128 10.48 4.39 7.92
C CYS A 128 8.98 4.57 7.75
N PHE A 129 8.23 4.86 8.82
CA PHE A 129 6.80 5.07 8.67
C PHE A 129 6.52 6.49 8.19
N PRO A 130 5.76 6.64 7.10
CA PRO A 130 5.31 7.96 6.68
C PRO A 130 4.57 8.68 7.81
N GLU A 131 4.65 10.00 7.80
CA GLU A 131 4.03 10.81 8.83
C GLU A 131 2.52 10.56 8.89
N ALA A 132 1.88 10.36 7.72
CA ALA A 132 0.46 10.06 7.67
C ALA A 132 0.14 8.75 8.38
N LEU A 133 0.99 7.72 8.23
CA LEU A 133 0.79 6.48 8.96
C LEU A 133 0.88 6.68 10.46
N ARG A 134 1.88 7.45 10.90
CA ARG A 134 2.04 7.70 12.33
C ARG A 134 0.88 8.51 12.90
N ARG A 135 0.32 9.40 12.09
CA ARG A 135 -0.80 10.23 12.51
C ARG A 135 -2.09 9.43 12.64
N HIS A 136 -2.35 8.56 11.67
CA HIS A 136 -3.56 7.74 11.69
C HIS A 136 -3.44 6.49 12.57
N PHE A 137 -2.23 6.02 12.80
CA PHE A 137 -1.95 4.84 13.62
C PHE A 137 -0.87 5.19 14.64
N PRO A 138 -1.20 5.97 15.66
CA PRO A 138 -0.18 6.37 16.64
C PRO A 138 0.31 5.18 17.44
N LYS A 139 1.58 5.25 17.83
CA LYS A 139 2.19 4.22 18.66
C LYS A 139 1.53 4.21 20.04
N HIS A 140 1.14 3.04 20.49
CA HIS A 140 0.57 2.90 21.83
C HIS A 140 1.69 2.83 22.86
N ALA A 141 1.39 3.35 24.04
CA ALA A 141 2.39 3.45 25.10
C ALA A 141 2.71 2.11 25.74
N ASP A 142 1.81 1.16 25.69
CA ASP A 142 1.97 -0.15 26.33
C ASP A 142 2.88 -1.11 25.59
#